data_613bc32a449e0224be75d743d21f7415
#
_entry.id   613bc32a449e0224be75d743d21f7415
#
_cell.length_a   1.000
_cell.length_b   1.000
_cell.length_c   1.000
_cell.angle_alpha   90.00
_cell.angle_beta   90.00
_cell.angle_gamma   90.00
#
_symmetry.space_group_name_H-M   'P 1'
#
loop_
_entity.id
_entity.type
_entity.pdbx_description
1 polymer ?
#
loop_
_entity_poly.entity_id
_entity_poly.type
_entity_poly.pdbx_seq_one_letter_code
_entity_poly.pdbx_strand_id
1 'polypeptide(L)'
;MYKFFTQKKWFKWSILGSLFILISTWYQVQLDVKINEWFGDFYDTLQKALTTPNSVSEAEFIGYLFTFAKIAALWILIAVFTGFFTSHWVFRWRTAMANYYHDQWLNARLTEGASQRVQEDTLKFARIMEGLGTGLLDSLMTLVAFTPILWGLSKQIDKLP
;
A
#
# COMPACT_ATOMS: atom_id res chain seq x y z
N MET A 1 10.45 20.89 4.93
CA MET A 1 9.92 19.53 4.82
C MET A 1 9.37 18.99 6.14
N TYR A 2 10.14 18.96 7.22
CA TYR A 2 9.71 18.47 8.54
C TYR A 2 8.61 19.32 9.22
N LYS A 3 8.40 20.56 8.82
CA LYS A 3 7.38 21.45 9.43
C LYS A 3 5.92 20.95 9.26
N PHE A 4 5.63 20.11 8.27
CA PHE A 4 4.34 19.45 8.16
C PHE A 4 4.03 18.57 9.37
N PHE A 5 5.05 17.94 9.93
CA PHE A 5 4.92 17.06 11.10
C PHE A 5 5.01 17.81 12.44
N THR A 6 5.55 19.02 12.48
CA THR A 6 5.80 19.76 13.73
C THR A 6 4.84 20.94 13.96
N GLN A 7 4.22 21.49 12.91
CA GLN A 7 3.28 22.59 13.05
C GLN A 7 1.92 22.10 13.57
N LYS A 8 1.40 22.74 14.62
CA LYS A 8 0.07 22.42 15.23
C LYS A 8 -1.08 22.37 14.21
N LYS A 9 -1.04 23.23 13.17
CA LYS A 9 -2.06 23.28 12.10
C LYS A 9 -2.13 21.99 11.28
N TRP A 10 -1.00 21.35 11.01
CA TRP A 10 -0.89 20.18 10.15
C TRP A 10 -0.71 18.88 10.91
N PHE A 11 -0.40 18.95 12.21
CA PHE A 11 -0.05 17.79 13.04
C PHE A 11 -1.10 16.67 13.00
N LYS A 12 -2.39 17.01 13.11
CA LYS A 12 -3.46 16.01 13.03
C LYS A 12 -3.46 15.28 11.69
N TRP A 13 -3.30 16.02 10.60
CA TRP A 13 -3.26 15.43 9.26
C TRP A 13 -1.99 14.63 9.00
N SER A 14 -0.85 15.10 9.47
CA SER A 14 0.41 14.38 9.28
C SER A 14 0.44 13.07 10.05
N ILE A 15 0.12 13.08 11.33
CA ILE A 15 0.20 11.88 12.19
C ILE A 15 -0.95 10.91 11.91
N LEU A 16 -2.21 11.38 11.97
CA LEU A 16 -3.36 10.50 11.74
C LEU A 16 -3.40 10.00 10.29
N GLY A 17 -3.01 10.85 9.34
CA GLY A 17 -2.93 10.45 7.93
C GLY A 17 -1.86 9.41 7.67
N SER A 18 -0.66 9.58 8.22
CA SER A 18 0.41 8.57 8.12
C SER A 18 -0.01 7.25 8.77
N LEU A 19 -0.63 7.31 9.96
CA LEU A 19 -1.12 6.11 10.65
C LEU A 19 -2.21 5.40 9.82
N PHE A 20 -3.14 6.15 9.23
CA PHE A 20 -4.16 5.58 8.36
C PHE A 20 -3.54 4.87 7.14
N ILE A 21 -2.57 5.51 6.46
CA ILE A 21 -1.88 4.90 5.32
C ILE A 21 -1.18 3.61 5.74
N LEU A 22 -0.45 3.62 6.86
CA LEU A 22 0.23 2.43 7.39
C LEU A 22 -0.74 1.28 7.68
N ILE A 23 -1.84 1.56 8.38
CA ILE A 23 -2.85 0.54 8.72
C ILE A 23 -3.52 0.00 7.46
N SER A 24 -3.89 0.87 6.52
CA SER A 24 -4.55 0.48 5.27
C SER A 24 -3.63 -0.38 4.40
N THR A 25 -2.35 0.01 4.26
CA THR A 25 -1.36 -0.77 3.50
C THR A 25 -1.12 -2.12 4.17
N TRP A 26 -0.97 -2.18 5.49
CA TRP A 26 -0.87 -3.45 6.21
C TRP A 26 -2.07 -4.36 5.97
N TYR A 27 -3.28 -3.80 6.00
CA TYR A 27 -4.49 -4.56 5.75
C TYR A 27 -4.58 -5.09 4.32
N GLN A 28 -4.14 -4.31 3.32
CA GLN A 28 -4.03 -4.77 1.93
C GLN A 28 -3.08 -5.97 1.82
N VAL A 29 -1.90 -5.90 2.44
CA VAL A 29 -0.95 -7.01 2.45
C VAL A 29 -1.53 -8.26 3.13
N GLN A 30 -2.34 -8.11 4.19
CA GLN A 30 -3.05 -9.26 4.78
C GLN A 30 -4.09 -9.88 3.82
N LEU A 31 -4.72 -9.07 2.97
CA LEU A 31 -5.61 -9.59 1.93
C LEU A 31 -4.82 -10.30 0.82
N ASP A 32 -3.61 -9.83 0.47
CA ASP A 32 -2.73 -10.52 -0.49
C ASP A 32 -2.31 -11.89 0.04
N VAL A 33 -2.00 -12.00 1.33
CA VAL A 33 -1.75 -13.30 1.99
C VAL A 33 -2.97 -14.21 1.85
N LYS A 34 -4.19 -13.72 2.13
CA LYS A 34 -5.42 -14.50 1.98
C LYS A 34 -5.70 -14.93 0.54
N ILE A 35 -5.40 -14.08 -0.44
CA ILE A 35 -5.50 -14.43 -1.85
C ILE A 35 -4.51 -15.56 -2.18
N ASN A 36 -3.29 -15.48 -1.65
CA ASN A 36 -2.28 -16.51 -1.86
C ASN A 36 -2.69 -17.86 -1.23
N GLU A 37 -3.23 -17.85 -0.01
CA GLU A 37 -3.82 -19.05 0.63
C GLU A 37 -4.96 -19.63 -0.19
N TRP A 38 -5.86 -18.77 -0.66
CA TRP A 38 -6.97 -19.18 -1.54
C TRP A 38 -6.47 -19.84 -2.82
N PHE A 39 -5.38 -19.33 -3.43
CA PHE A 39 -4.79 -20.00 -4.60
C PHE A 39 -4.32 -21.42 -4.28
N GLY A 40 -3.68 -21.64 -3.13
CA GLY A 40 -3.27 -22.97 -2.68
C GLY A 40 -4.47 -23.92 -2.60
N ASP A 41 -5.48 -23.56 -1.83
CA ASP A 41 -6.69 -24.37 -1.63
C ASP A 41 -7.46 -24.64 -2.94
N PHE A 42 -7.53 -23.62 -3.80
CA PHE A 42 -8.20 -23.73 -5.10
C PHE A 42 -7.47 -24.69 -6.04
N TYR A 43 -6.13 -24.59 -6.14
CA TYR A 43 -5.34 -25.48 -7.00
C TYR A 43 -5.34 -26.92 -6.47
N ASP A 44 -5.29 -27.14 -5.17
CA ASP A 44 -5.41 -28.47 -4.57
C ASP A 44 -6.78 -29.09 -4.88
N THR A 45 -7.85 -28.31 -4.78
CA THR A 45 -9.20 -28.74 -5.16
C THR A 45 -9.31 -29.05 -6.64
N LEU A 46 -8.73 -28.22 -7.49
CA LEU A 46 -8.70 -28.45 -8.95
C LEU A 46 -7.92 -29.72 -9.30
N GLN A 47 -6.76 -29.94 -8.69
CA GLN A 47 -5.97 -31.15 -8.88
C GLN A 47 -6.76 -32.41 -8.45
N LYS A 48 -7.45 -32.33 -7.31
CA LYS A 48 -8.32 -33.42 -6.82
C LYS A 48 -9.45 -33.73 -7.81
N ALA A 49 -10.10 -32.71 -8.36
CA ALA A 49 -11.16 -32.86 -9.36
C ALA A 49 -10.67 -33.54 -10.65
N LEU A 50 -9.42 -33.20 -11.09
CA LEU A 50 -8.83 -33.79 -12.28
C LEU A 50 -8.33 -35.21 -12.10
N THR A 51 -7.85 -35.56 -10.90
CA THR A 51 -7.31 -36.89 -10.61
C THR A 51 -8.41 -37.91 -10.24
N THR A 52 -9.49 -37.44 -9.61
CA THR A 52 -10.59 -38.30 -9.13
C THR A 52 -11.92 -37.75 -9.64
N PRO A 53 -12.51 -38.36 -10.68
CA PRO A 53 -13.79 -37.92 -11.22
C PRO A 53 -14.90 -37.89 -10.13
N ASN A 54 -15.72 -36.85 -10.14
CA ASN A 54 -16.81 -36.60 -9.18
C ASN A 54 -16.40 -36.40 -7.72
N SER A 55 -15.12 -36.12 -7.44
CA SER A 55 -14.63 -35.86 -6.07
C SER A 55 -14.92 -34.46 -5.54
N VAL A 56 -15.20 -33.51 -6.42
CA VAL A 56 -15.54 -32.12 -6.11
C VAL A 56 -16.91 -31.79 -6.69
N SER A 57 -17.79 -31.22 -5.88
CA SER A 57 -19.10 -30.80 -6.32
C SER A 57 -19.06 -29.44 -7.02
N GLU A 58 -20.00 -29.17 -7.94
CA GLU A 58 -20.18 -27.87 -8.58
C GLU A 58 -20.38 -26.76 -7.54
N ALA A 59 -21.16 -27.03 -6.48
CA ALA A 59 -21.40 -26.07 -5.41
C ALA A 59 -20.12 -25.69 -4.64
N GLU A 60 -19.23 -26.66 -4.42
CA GLU A 60 -17.92 -26.42 -3.79
C GLU A 60 -17.03 -25.56 -4.67
N PHE A 61 -16.95 -25.85 -5.97
CA PHE A 61 -16.19 -25.07 -6.94
C PHE A 61 -16.70 -23.62 -7.03
N ILE A 62 -18.02 -23.44 -7.14
CA ILE A 62 -18.64 -22.10 -7.14
C ILE A 62 -18.37 -21.37 -5.82
N GLY A 63 -18.34 -22.09 -4.69
CA GLY A 63 -17.99 -21.55 -3.37
C GLY A 63 -16.61 -20.90 -3.34
N TYR A 64 -15.60 -21.51 -3.98
CA TYR A 64 -14.27 -20.92 -4.13
C TYR A 64 -14.29 -19.61 -4.93
N LEU A 65 -15.05 -19.58 -6.06
CA LEU A 65 -15.17 -18.37 -6.87
C LEU A 65 -15.82 -17.23 -6.10
N PHE A 66 -16.88 -17.50 -5.32
CA PHE A 66 -17.50 -16.49 -4.46
C PHE A 66 -16.56 -16.00 -3.35
N THR A 67 -15.76 -16.88 -2.78
CA THR A 67 -14.77 -16.52 -1.75
C THR A 67 -13.73 -15.59 -2.34
N PHE A 68 -13.17 -15.93 -3.50
CA PHE A 68 -12.25 -15.06 -4.23
C PHE A 68 -12.87 -13.70 -4.54
N ALA A 69 -14.08 -13.68 -5.09
CA ALA A 69 -14.76 -12.44 -5.45
C ALA A 69 -14.95 -11.52 -4.24
N LYS A 70 -15.28 -12.07 -3.06
CA LYS A 70 -15.40 -11.29 -1.81
C LYS A 70 -14.06 -10.67 -1.38
N ILE A 71 -12.98 -11.47 -1.38
CA ILE A 71 -11.64 -10.99 -0.98
C ILE A 71 -11.16 -9.92 -1.99
N ALA A 72 -11.29 -10.20 -3.28
CA ALA A 72 -10.88 -9.27 -4.34
C ALA A 72 -11.69 -7.96 -4.31
N ALA A 73 -13.00 -8.01 -4.12
CA ALA A 73 -13.83 -6.81 -4.01
C ALA A 73 -13.42 -5.95 -2.81
N LEU A 74 -13.15 -6.57 -1.66
CA LEU A 74 -12.67 -5.85 -0.47
C LEU A 74 -11.30 -5.25 -0.70
N TRP A 75 -10.39 -5.99 -1.33
CA TRP A 75 -9.05 -5.52 -1.69
C TRP A 75 -9.12 -4.29 -2.60
N ILE A 76 -9.92 -4.34 -3.68
CA ILE A 76 -10.11 -3.23 -4.62
C ILE A 76 -10.67 -2.00 -3.89
N LEU A 77 -11.70 -2.18 -3.05
CA LEU A 77 -12.29 -1.10 -2.26
C LEU A 77 -11.23 -0.38 -1.42
N ILE A 78 -10.45 -1.14 -0.66
CA ILE A 78 -9.41 -0.58 0.20
C ILE A 78 -8.30 0.07 -0.63
N ALA A 79 -7.88 -0.54 -1.75
CA ALA A 79 -6.88 0.03 -2.65
C ALA A 79 -7.31 1.41 -3.18
N VAL A 80 -8.56 1.53 -3.64
CA VAL A 80 -9.11 2.80 -4.14
C VAL A 80 -9.13 3.87 -3.04
N PHE A 81 -9.65 3.54 -1.85
CA PHE A 81 -9.70 4.47 -0.73
C PHE A 81 -8.31 4.87 -0.24
N THR A 82 -7.38 3.92 -0.13
CA THR A 82 -6.00 4.19 0.29
C THR A 82 -5.29 5.07 -0.73
N GLY A 83 -5.43 4.79 -2.03
CA GLY A 83 -4.84 5.60 -3.09
C GLY A 83 -5.37 7.04 -3.09
N PHE A 84 -6.70 7.20 -3.02
CA PHE A 84 -7.33 8.52 -2.91
C PHE A 84 -6.85 9.28 -1.68
N PHE A 85 -6.83 8.63 -0.52
CA PHE A 85 -6.41 9.27 0.72
C PHE A 85 -4.92 9.64 0.70
N THR A 86 -4.06 8.78 0.17
CA THR A 86 -2.62 9.03 0.03
C THR A 86 -2.36 10.25 -0.85
N SER A 87 -3.00 10.33 -2.02
CA SER A 87 -2.86 11.49 -2.91
C SER A 87 -3.34 12.78 -2.24
N HIS A 88 -4.43 12.70 -1.47
CA HIS A 88 -4.93 13.85 -0.71
C HIS A 88 -3.99 14.26 0.44
N TRP A 89 -3.39 13.29 1.13
CA TRP A 89 -2.39 13.54 2.18
C TRP A 89 -1.12 14.20 1.60
N VAL A 90 -0.61 13.72 0.46
CA VAL A 90 0.53 14.29 -0.24
C VAL A 90 0.22 15.70 -0.74
N PHE A 91 -0.98 15.95 -1.25
CA PHE A 91 -1.43 17.28 -1.63
C PHE A 91 -1.39 18.27 -0.44
N ARG A 92 -1.83 17.84 0.74
CA ARG A 92 -1.76 18.67 1.97
C ARG A 92 -0.32 18.92 2.41
N TRP A 93 0.54 17.91 2.31
CA TRP A 93 1.96 18.07 2.59
C TRP A 93 2.60 19.11 1.66
N ARG A 94 2.33 19.01 0.34
CA ARG A 94 2.75 20.01 -0.65
C ARG A 94 2.24 21.41 -0.30
N THR A 95 0.98 21.54 0.08
CA THR A 95 0.38 22.83 0.49
C THR A 95 1.11 23.41 1.70
N ALA A 96 1.44 22.58 2.69
CA ALA A 96 2.20 23.03 3.85
C ALA A 96 3.61 23.51 3.48
N MET A 97 4.28 22.84 2.54
CA MET A 97 5.58 23.29 2.02
C MET A 97 5.47 24.61 1.26
N ALA A 98 4.49 24.73 0.36
CA ALA A 98 4.27 25.94 -0.42
C ALA A 98 3.98 27.16 0.48
N ASN A 99 3.12 27.00 1.48
CA ASN A 99 2.80 28.04 2.44
C ASN A 99 4.05 28.48 3.22
N TYR A 100 4.88 27.52 3.65
CA TYR A 100 6.14 27.85 4.33
C TYR A 100 7.09 28.67 3.47
N TYR A 101 7.23 28.34 2.18
CA TYR A 101 8.07 29.11 1.25
C TYR A 101 7.44 30.47 0.93
N HIS A 102 6.11 30.53 0.85
CA HIS A 102 5.40 31.79 0.62
C HIS A 102 5.59 32.78 1.79
N ASP A 103 5.50 32.28 3.03
CA ASP A 103 5.77 33.10 4.22
C ASP A 103 7.20 33.70 4.25
N GLN A 104 8.14 33.02 3.59
CA GLN A 104 9.53 33.48 3.46
C GLN A 104 9.85 34.14 2.12
N TRP A 105 8.84 34.42 1.29
CA TRP A 105 9.03 34.94 -0.07
C TRP A 105 9.81 36.23 -0.15
N LEU A 106 9.60 37.15 0.77
CA LEU A 106 10.32 38.44 0.80
C LEU A 106 11.84 38.25 0.89
N ASN A 107 12.31 37.22 1.56
CA ASN A 107 13.72 36.87 1.69
C ASN A 107 14.24 36.03 0.51
N ALA A 108 13.38 35.24 -0.09
CA ALA A 108 13.72 34.29 -1.14
C ALA A 108 13.63 34.86 -2.56
N ARG A 109 12.82 35.92 -2.80
CA ARG A 109 12.52 36.49 -4.11
C ARG A 109 13.76 37.02 -4.87
N LEU A 110 14.82 37.36 -4.14
CA LEU A 110 16.08 37.83 -4.72
C LEU A 110 16.99 36.68 -5.18
N THR A 111 16.65 35.45 -4.86
CA THR A 111 17.39 34.26 -5.28
C THR A 111 16.92 33.84 -6.67
N GLU A 112 17.84 33.68 -7.60
CA GLU A 112 17.55 33.24 -8.97
C GLU A 112 16.84 31.86 -8.95
N GLY A 113 15.76 31.74 -9.71
CA GLY A 113 14.97 30.49 -9.77
C GLY A 113 14.08 30.22 -8.56
N ALA A 114 13.92 31.15 -7.61
CA ALA A 114 13.12 30.95 -6.40
C ALA A 114 11.65 30.55 -6.71
N SER A 115 11.01 31.18 -7.69
CA SER A 115 9.63 30.88 -8.11
C SER A 115 9.49 29.45 -8.66
N GLN A 116 10.43 29.02 -9.48
CA GLN A 116 10.48 27.68 -10.04
C GLN A 116 10.67 26.61 -8.93
N ARG A 117 11.58 26.85 -8.00
CA ARG A 117 11.82 25.95 -6.86
C ARG A 117 10.58 25.78 -5.99
N VAL A 118 9.84 26.86 -5.73
CA VAL A 118 8.62 26.78 -4.93
C VAL A 118 7.50 26.01 -5.65
N GLN A 119 7.36 26.16 -6.96
CA GLN A 119 6.31 25.50 -7.73
C GLN A 119 6.68 24.10 -8.20
N GLU A 120 7.82 23.96 -8.89
CA GLU A 120 8.19 22.70 -9.54
C GLU A 120 8.87 21.71 -8.60
N ASP A 121 9.85 22.17 -7.81
CA ASP A 121 10.62 21.26 -6.96
C ASP A 121 9.77 20.68 -5.84
N THR A 122 8.85 21.48 -5.27
CA THR A 122 7.90 20.95 -4.26
C THR A 122 6.94 19.94 -4.85
N LEU A 123 6.51 20.12 -6.12
CA LEU A 123 5.65 19.17 -6.81
C LEU A 123 6.39 17.87 -7.15
N LYS A 124 7.59 17.99 -7.72
CA LYS A 124 8.46 16.84 -8.04
C LYS A 124 8.78 16.05 -6.79
N PHE A 125 9.20 16.73 -5.73
CA PHE A 125 9.47 16.09 -4.44
C PHE A 125 8.25 15.33 -3.89
N ALA A 126 7.07 15.97 -3.88
CA ALA A 126 5.85 15.34 -3.39
C ALA A 126 5.50 14.08 -4.19
N ARG A 127 5.59 14.10 -5.52
CA ARG A 127 5.35 12.93 -6.40
C ARG A 127 6.37 11.81 -6.18
N ILE A 128 7.63 12.15 -6.04
CA ILE A 128 8.68 11.16 -5.76
C ILE A 128 8.43 10.50 -4.40
N MET A 129 8.10 11.29 -3.38
CA MET A 129 7.81 10.75 -2.05
C MET A 129 6.51 9.94 -2.03
N GLU A 130 5.51 10.30 -2.82
CA GLU A 130 4.31 9.49 -3.00
C GLU A 130 4.63 8.11 -3.59
N GLY A 131 5.32 8.07 -4.74
CA GLY A 131 5.65 6.81 -5.42
C GLY A 131 6.65 5.95 -4.66
N LEU A 132 7.80 6.52 -4.27
CA LEU A 132 8.84 5.76 -3.55
C LEU A 132 8.44 5.42 -2.12
N GLY A 133 7.78 6.36 -1.43
CA GLY A 133 7.38 6.15 -0.04
C GLY A 133 6.34 5.05 0.10
N THR A 134 5.28 5.07 -0.73
CA THR A 134 4.25 4.02 -0.71
C THR A 134 4.80 2.69 -1.19
N GLY A 135 5.59 2.66 -2.26
CA GLY A 135 6.21 1.43 -2.78
C GLY A 135 7.18 0.79 -1.78
N LEU A 136 7.99 1.59 -1.07
CA LEU A 136 8.87 1.08 -0.02
C LEU A 136 8.09 0.50 1.16
N LEU A 137 7.03 1.19 1.61
CA LEU A 137 6.18 0.70 2.69
C LEU A 137 5.50 -0.62 2.31
N ASP A 138 4.92 -0.70 1.12
CA ASP A 138 4.29 -1.91 0.61
C ASP A 138 5.28 -3.08 0.55
N SER A 139 6.46 -2.86 -0.02
CA SER A 139 7.52 -3.88 -0.11
C SER A 139 7.98 -4.38 1.26
N LEU A 140 8.16 -3.47 2.23
CA LEU A 140 8.56 -3.85 3.60
C LEU A 140 7.45 -4.63 4.32
N MET A 141 6.20 -4.21 4.18
CA MET A 141 5.06 -4.89 4.80
C MET A 141 4.82 -6.27 4.17
N THR A 142 4.96 -6.38 2.86
CA THR A 142 4.89 -7.65 2.13
C THR A 142 6.00 -8.60 2.61
N LEU A 143 7.24 -8.12 2.71
CA LEU A 143 8.35 -8.92 3.22
C LEU A 143 8.06 -9.45 4.62
N VAL A 144 7.58 -8.60 5.53
CA VAL A 144 7.24 -8.99 6.91
C VAL A 144 6.10 -10.01 6.94
N ALA A 145 5.06 -9.85 6.11
CA ALA A 145 3.91 -10.73 6.08
C ALA A 145 4.22 -12.11 5.48
N PHE A 146 5.01 -12.16 4.39
CA PHE A 146 5.33 -13.41 3.69
C PHE A 146 6.52 -14.17 4.27
N THR A 147 7.43 -13.53 5.00
CA THR A 147 8.59 -14.21 5.61
C THR A 147 8.18 -15.39 6.51
N PRO A 148 7.21 -15.29 7.43
CA PRO A 148 6.81 -16.45 8.25
C PRO A 148 6.23 -17.60 7.42
N ILE A 149 5.52 -17.30 6.33
CA ILE A 149 4.94 -18.29 5.42
C ILE A 149 6.06 -19.06 4.72
N LEU A 150 7.02 -18.35 4.13
CA LEU A 150 8.17 -18.95 3.46
C LEU A 150 9.03 -19.75 4.44
N TRP A 151 9.20 -19.27 5.67
CA TRP A 151 9.89 -20.01 6.72
C TRP A 151 9.18 -21.29 7.10
N GLY A 152 7.85 -21.26 7.20
CA GLY A 152 7.03 -22.44 7.45
C GLY A 152 7.17 -23.50 6.35
N LEU A 153 7.09 -23.05 5.08
CA LEU A 153 7.25 -23.93 3.91
C LEU A 153 8.66 -24.52 3.82
N SER A 154 9.70 -23.73 4.12
CA SER A 154 11.09 -24.21 4.07
C SER A 154 11.38 -25.33 5.05
N LYS A 155 10.67 -25.41 6.19
CA LYS A 155 10.81 -26.50 7.16
C LYS A 155 10.28 -27.84 6.66
N GLN A 156 9.45 -27.85 5.62
CA GLN A 156 8.90 -29.07 5.00
C GLN A 156 9.84 -29.68 3.95
N ILE A 157 10.92 -28.94 3.59
CA ILE A 157 11.92 -29.38 2.61
C ILE A 157 13.09 -29.98 3.39
N ASP A 158 13.07 -31.30 3.61
CA ASP A 158 14.10 -31.99 4.41
C ASP A 158 15.47 -32.12 3.73
N LYS A 159 15.56 -32.01 2.41
CA LYS A 159 16.84 -31.93 1.66
C LYS A 159 16.64 -31.28 0.31
N LEU A 160 17.42 -30.26 0.02
CA LEU A 160 17.72 -29.88 -1.36
C LEU A 160 18.71 -30.91 -1.93
N PRO A 161 18.49 -31.40 -3.15
CA PRO A 161 19.43 -32.30 -3.82
C PRO A 161 20.78 -31.64 -4.07
#